data_ccd95bd26589f8c53335d2722dd8e03e
#
_entry.id   ccd95bd26589f8c53335d2722dd8e03e
#
_cell.length_a   1.000
_cell.length_b   1.000
_cell.length_c   1.000
_cell.angle_alpha   90.00
_cell.angle_beta   90.00
_cell.angle_gamma   90.00
#
_symmetry.space_group_name_H-M   'P 1'
#
loop_
_entity.id
_entity.type
_entity.pdbx_description
1 polymer ?
#
loop_
_entity_poly.entity_id
_entity_poly.type
_entity_poly.pdbx_seq_one_letter_code
_entity_poly.pdbx_strand_id
1 'polypeptide(L)'
;RWYGCHAAKVARRIMQGKGHQPTRIIEVRREDARNILVSFHVPVPPLQFRAPYNLNGIPQDRADRGFRVTSPDMATTYPVTGVQIVGQTMIRVTTSADIPNDAIFWLAGRSGGVVGLTNICDSDPEVAFDRYEYVPERGMIASQSHTELNGNPYPLKNWACAFSGPIGYTEFA
;
A
#
# COMPACT_ATOMS: atom_id res chain seq x y z
N ARG A 1 10.69 -12.80 -10.65
CA ARG A 1 10.74 -13.82 -9.56
C ARG A 1 9.84 -13.42 -8.38
N TRP A 2 10.02 -12.29 -7.76
CA TRP A 2 9.27 -11.86 -6.57
C TRP A 2 7.74 -11.93 -6.75
N TYR A 3 7.22 -11.42 -7.87
CA TYR A 3 5.80 -11.54 -8.20
C TYR A 3 5.33 -13.01 -8.24
N GLY A 4 6.13 -13.90 -8.86
CA GLY A 4 5.85 -15.33 -8.87
C GLY A 4 5.81 -15.96 -7.48
N CYS A 5 6.69 -15.51 -6.56
CA CYS A 5 6.68 -15.96 -5.17
C CYS A 5 5.40 -15.55 -4.42
N HIS A 6 4.89 -14.34 -4.67
CA HIS A 6 3.58 -13.92 -4.12
C HIS A 6 2.42 -14.77 -4.67
N ALA A 7 2.42 -15.04 -5.98
CA ALA A 7 1.41 -15.91 -6.59
C ALA A 7 1.46 -17.33 -6.00
N ALA A 8 2.65 -17.88 -5.80
CA ALA A 8 2.85 -19.19 -5.18
C ALA A 8 2.37 -19.23 -3.72
N LYS A 9 2.61 -18.16 -2.94
CA LYS A 9 2.09 -18.01 -1.57
C LYS A 9 0.57 -18.09 -1.55
N VAL A 10 -0.09 -17.33 -2.43
CA VAL A 10 -1.57 -17.32 -2.53
C VAL A 10 -2.08 -18.70 -2.90
N ALA A 11 -1.54 -19.32 -3.96
CA ALA A 11 -1.92 -20.64 -4.40
C ALA A 11 -1.77 -21.69 -3.29
N ARG A 12 -0.64 -21.71 -2.58
CA ARG A 12 -0.40 -22.60 -1.46
C ARG A 12 -1.44 -22.43 -0.34
N ARG A 13 -1.78 -21.20 0.05
CA ARG A 13 -2.80 -20.93 1.07
C ARG A 13 -4.17 -21.43 0.66
N ILE A 14 -4.55 -21.24 -0.60
CA ILE A 14 -5.81 -21.75 -1.14
C ILE A 14 -5.84 -23.27 -1.12
N MET A 15 -4.77 -23.94 -1.57
CA MET A 15 -4.66 -25.40 -1.56
C MET A 15 -4.70 -26.00 -0.15
N GLN A 16 -4.25 -25.24 0.86
CA GLN A 16 -4.33 -25.63 2.28
C GLN A 16 -5.70 -25.32 2.92
N GLY A 17 -6.66 -24.84 2.16
CA GLY A 17 -7.98 -24.46 2.69
C GLY A 17 -7.99 -23.21 3.57
N LYS A 18 -6.88 -22.47 3.63
CA LYS A 18 -6.75 -21.26 4.48
C LYS A 18 -7.34 -20.00 3.85
N GLY A 19 -7.66 -20.06 2.56
CA GLY A 19 -8.05 -18.89 1.79
C GLY A 19 -6.92 -17.85 1.69
N HIS A 20 -7.19 -16.77 0.98
CA HIS A 20 -6.33 -15.59 0.97
C HIS A 20 -7.19 -14.36 0.73
N GLN A 21 -7.04 -13.38 1.61
CA GLN A 21 -7.58 -12.04 1.40
C GLN A 21 -6.42 -11.05 1.47
N PRO A 22 -6.32 -10.09 0.54
CA PRO A 22 -5.26 -9.10 0.56
C PRO A 22 -5.50 -8.07 1.67
N THR A 23 -4.45 -7.32 1.99
CA THR A 23 -4.60 -6.07 2.76
C THR A 23 -5.41 -5.10 1.91
N ARG A 24 -6.55 -4.62 2.41
CA ARG A 24 -7.45 -3.72 1.69
C ARG A 24 -8.24 -2.82 2.62
N ILE A 25 -8.69 -1.71 2.10
CA ILE A 25 -9.58 -0.80 2.83
C ILE A 25 -10.96 -1.44 2.97
N ILE A 26 -11.52 -1.39 4.18
CA ILE A 26 -12.88 -1.85 4.50
C ILE A 26 -13.78 -0.71 4.95
N GLU A 27 -13.20 0.41 5.41
CA GLU A 27 -13.95 1.59 5.81
C GLU A 27 -13.12 2.85 5.61
N VAL A 28 -13.76 3.92 5.15
CA VAL A 28 -13.22 5.27 5.08
C VAL A 28 -14.18 6.20 5.80
N ARG A 29 -13.82 6.65 7.00
CA ARG A 29 -14.69 7.46 7.85
C ARG A 29 -14.08 8.83 8.09
N ARG A 30 -14.92 9.87 8.01
CA ARG A 30 -14.51 11.21 8.44
C ARG A 30 -14.39 11.23 9.97
N GLU A 31 -13.27 11.70 10.47
CA GLU A 31 -13.05 11.95 11.91
C GLU A 31 -13.39 13.40 12.26
N ASP A 32 -12.92 14.36 11.43
CA ASP A 32 -13.26 15.79 11.51
C ASP A 32 -13.11 16.48 10.15
N ALA A 33 -13.03 17.80 10.12
CA ALA A 33 -12.93 18.58 8.87
C ALA A 33 -11.71 18.23 8.01
N ARG A 34 -10.58 17.79 8.62
CA ARG A 34 -9.30 17.53 7.94
C ARG A 34 -8.77 16.12 8.14
N ASN A 35 -9.39 15.33 9.01
CA ASN A 35 -8.91 14.01 9.33
C ASN A 35 -9.89 12.93 8.85
N ILE A 36 -9.31 11.91 8.22
CA ILE A 36 -9.99 10.70 7.77
C ILE A 36 -9.39 9.53 8.52
N LEU A 37 -10.23 8.70 9.10
CA LEU A 37 -9.84 7.41 9.67
C LEU A 37 -10.15 6.31 8.66
N VAL A 38 -9.14 5.50 8.37
CA VAL A 38 -9.21 4.43 7.37
C VAL A 38 -8.98 3.09 8.06
N SER A 39 -9.96 2.21 8.01
CA SER A 39 -9.87 0.85 8.55
C SER A 39 -9.52 -0.13 7.43
N PHE A 40 -8.65 -1.09 7.75
CA PHE A 40 -8.18 -2.11 6.83
C PHE A 40 -8.54 -3.51 7.29
N HIS A 41 -8.85 -4.38 6.34
CA HIS A 41 -8.62 -5.79 6.51
C HIS A 41 -7.12 -6.07 6.41
N VAL A 42 -6.52 -6.65 7.45
CA VAL A 42 -5.08 -6.91 7.54
C VAL A 42 -4.88 -8.39 7.84
N PRO A 43 -4.37 -9.18 6.87
CA PRO A 43 -4.19 -10.63 7.05
C PRO A 43 -3.29 -10.99 8.24
N VAL A 44 -2.21 -10.23 8.43
CA VAL A 44 -1.27 -10.40 9.54
C VAL A 44 -0.98 -9.04 10.18
N PRO A 45 -1.76 -8.61 11.20
CA PRO A 45 -1.52 -7.34 11.87
C PRO A 45 -0.20 -7.32 12.65
N PRO A 46 0.34 -6.11 12.95
CA PRO A 46 -0.18 -4.80 12.61
C PRO A 46 0.17 -4.36 11.20
N LEU A 47 -0.48 -3.26 10.74
CA LEU A 47 -0.05 -2.50 9.57
C LEU A 47 1.36 -1.95 9.76
N GLN A 48 2.10 -1.83 8.67
CA GLN A 48 3.42 -1.22 8.62
C GLN A 48 3.53 -0.25 7.45
N PHE A 49 4.35 0.80 7.63
CA PHE A 49 4.85 1.59 6.51
C PHE A 49 6.18 1.03 6.04
N ARG A 50 6.26 0.73 4.76
CA ARG A 50 7.49 0.28 4.12
C ARG A 50 7.63 0.90 2.73
N ALA A 51 8.86 1.18 2.34
CA ALA A 51 9.16 1.51 0.96
C ALA A 51 9.03 0.25 0.11
N PRO A 52 8.22 0.26 -0.96
CA PRO A 52 8.24 -0.83 -1.94
C PRO A 52 9.59 -0.83 -2.65
N TYR A 53 10.05 -2.01 -3.03
CA TYR A 53 11.32 -2.13 -3.76
C TYR A 53 11.20 -1.54 -5.14
N ASN A 54 12.10 -0.60 -5.45
CA ASN A 54 12.02 0.20 -6.65
C ASN A 54 12.50 -0.55 -7.89
N LEU A 55 11.74 -0.33 -8.93
CA LEU A 55 12.18 -0.57 -10.29
C LEU A 55 12.14 0.79 -10.99
N ASN A 56 13.28 1.37 -11.36
CA ASN A 56 13.37 2.58 -12.19
C ASN A 56 13.36 3.97 -11.49
N GLY A 57 13.93 4.12 -10.32
CA GLY A 57 14.18 5.45 -9.73
C GLY A 57 12.95 6.23 -9.26
N ILE A 58 11.78 5.60 -9.14
CA ILE A 58 10.58 6.21 -8.58
C ILE A 58 10.76 6.34 -7.05
N PRO A 59 10.41 7.47 -6.43
CA PRO A 59 10.47 7.61 -4.98
C PRO A 59 9.72 6.48 -4.28
N GLN A 60 10.42 5.75 -3.43
CA GLN A 60 9.87 4.55 -2.78
C GLN A 60 9.11 4.90 -1.53
N ASP A 61 9.63 5.82 -0.73
CA ASP A 61 9.01 6.26 0.50
C ASP A 61 8.33 7.62 0.27
N ARG A 62 7.00 7.59 0.15
CA ARG A 62 6.18 8.77 -0.08
C ARG A 62 5.69 9.34 1.24
N ALA A 63 5.72 10.65 1.40
CA ALA A 63 5.17 11.32 2.57
C ALA A 63 3.67 11.04 2.74
N ASP A 64 2.93 10.98 1.62
CA ASP A 64 1.51 10.68 1.56
C ASP A 64 1.18 9.17 1.65
N ARG A 65 2.19 8.29 1.70
CA ARG A 65 2.07 6.82 1.73
C ARG A 65 1.23 6.22 0.60
N GLY A 66 0.97 6.98 -0.45
CA GLY A 66 0.10 6.61 -1.58
C GLY A 66 -1.35 7.03 -1.41
N PHE A 67 -1.69 7.79 -0.38
CA PHE A 67 -3.02 8.37 -0.19
C PHE A 67 -3.20 9.66 -0.98
N ARG A 68 -4.42 9.89 -1.43
CA ARG A 68 -4.85 11.12 -2.09
C ARG A 68 -6.31 11.41 -1.77
N VAL A 69 -6.65 12.69 -1.71
CA VAL A 69 -8.04 13.16 -1.58
C VAL A 69 -8.30 14.17 -2.68
N THR A 70 -9.41 13.99 -3.42
CA THR A 70 -9.76 14.88 -4.54
C THR A 70 -11.23 15.25 -4.52
N SER A 71 -11.61 16.28 -5.29
CA SER A 71 -13.00 16.48 -5.73
C SER A 71 -13.45 15.31 -6.63
N PRO A 72 -14.78 15.10 -6.80
CA PRO A 72 -15.32 14.01 -7.64
C PRO A 72 -14.83 14.07 -9.10
N ASP A 73 -14.68 15.25 -9.65
CA ASP A 73 -14.15 15.50 -11.00
C ASP A 73 -12.62 15.43 -11.09
N MET A 74 -11.94 15.21 -9.97
CA MET A 74 -10.47 15.21 -9.81
C MET A 74 -9.79 16.54 -10.16
N ALA A 75 -10.53 17.63 -10.36
CA ALA A 75 -9.98 18.95 -10.68
C ALA A 75 -9.24 19.58 -9.48
N THR A 76 -9.74 19.32 -8.27
CA THR A 76 -9.13 19.78 -7.02
C THR A 76 -8.51 18.64 -6.25
N THR A 77 -7.28 18.83 -5.75
CA THR A 77 -6.62 17.91 -4.83
C THR A 77 -6.51 18.58 -3.46
N TYR A 78 -6.83 17.84 -2.40
CA TYR A 78 -6.64 18.24 -1.01
C TYR A 78 -5.34 17.59 -0.50
N PRO A 79 -4.23 18.34 -0.41
CA PRO A 79 -2.92 17.75 -0.13
C PRO A 79 -2.90 17.01 1.21
N VAL A 80 -2.40 15.78 1.19
CA VAL A 80 -2.16 14.98 2.39
C VAL A 80 -0.89 15.50 3.07
N THR A 81 -1.00 15.91 4.33
CA THR A 81 0.08 16.47 5.14
C THR A 81 0.52 15.56 6.27
N GLY A 82 -0.28 14.56 6.61
CA GLY A 82 0.04 13.59 7.66
C GLY A 82 -0.59 12.23 7.40
N VAL A 83 0.16 11.19 7.69
CA VAL A 83 -0.32 9.80 7.65
C VAL A 83 0.24 9.07 8.86
N GLN A 84 -0.63 8.55 9.71
CA GLN A 84 -0.24 7.93 10.97
C GLN A 84 -1.00 6.62 11.20
N ILE A 85 -0.30 5.56 11.56
CA ILE A 85 -0.91 4.33 12.08
C ILE A 85 -1.40 4.62 13.51
N VAL A 86 -2.72 4.52 13.74
CA VAL A 86 -3.36 4.81 15.03
C VAL A 86 -3.89 3.56 15.73
N GLY A 87 -3.72 2.41 15.12
CA GLY A 87 -4.08 1.10 15.66
C GLY A 87 -3.50 -0.02 14.81
N GLN A 88 -3.75 -1.27 15.16
CA GLN A 88 -3.19 -2.41 14.42
C GLN A 88 -3.65 -2.49 12.96
N THR A 89 -4.84 -1.95 12.68
CA THR A 89 -5.49 -2.04 11.37
C THR A 89 -6.04 -0.70 10.89
N MET A 90 -5.67 0.42 11.54
CA MET A 90 -6.22 1.73 11.26
C MET A 90 -5.14 2.77 10.99
N ILE A 91 -5.41 3.64 10.02
CA ILE A 91 -4.56 4.76 9.64
C ILE A 91 -5.39 6.04 9.68
N ARG A 92 -4.84 7.10 10.30
CA ARG A 92 -5.33 8.47 10.18
C ARG A 92 -4.62 9.16 9.05
N VAL A 93 -5.38 9.81 8.16
CA VAL A 93 -4.90 10.64 7.07
C VAL A 93 -5.35 12.07 7.31
N THR A 94 -4.40 13.01 7.34
CA THR A 94 -4.63 14.44 7.58
C THR A 94 -4.39 15.23 6.30
N THR A 95 -5.26 16.16 5.97
CA THR A 95 -5.14 17.08 4.83
C THR A 95 -4.82 18.50 5.27
N SER A 96 -4.25 19.31 4.36
CA SER A 96 -3.92 20.73 4.61
C SER A 96 -5.15 21.64 4.65
N ALA A 97 -6.27 21.22 4.08
CA ALA A 97 -7.51 21.99 3.98
C ALA A 97 -8.70 21.12 4.37
N ASP A 98 -9.83 21.77 4.67
CA ASP A 98 -11.06 21.08 4.99
C ASP A 98 -11.55 20.27 3.79
N ILE A 99 -12.02 19.08 4.06
CA ILE A 99 -12.41 18.09 3.05
C ILE A 99 -13.91 18.22 2.81
N PRO A 100 -14.38 18.47 1.56
CA PRO A 100 -15.81 18.44 1.23
C PRO A 100 -16.47 17.07 1.48
N ASN A 101 -17.80 17.07 1.65
CA ASN A 101 -18.53 15.83 1.92
C ASN A 101 -18.56 14.85 0.73
N ASP A 102 -18.44 15.37 -0.47
CA ASP A 102 -18.44 14.62 -1.74
C ASP A 102 -17.04 14.23 -2.22
N ALA A 103 -15.99 14.52 -1.43
CA ALA A 103 -14.62 14.20 -1.80
C ALA A 103 -14.40 12.69 -1.98
N ILE A 104 -13.53 12.35 -2.92
CA ILE A 104 -13.10 10.99 -3.21
C ILE A 104 -11.75 10.71 -2.55
N PHE A 105 -11.70 9.61 -1.85
CA PHE A 105 -10.50 9.08 -1.20
C PHE A 105 -9.84 8.02 -2.07
N TRP A 106 -8.51 8.07 -2.16
CA TRP A 106 -7.71 7.17 -3.00
C TRP A 106 -6.56 6.56 -2.20
N LEU A 107 -6.24 5.31 -2.50
CA LEU A 107 -4.99 4.66 -2.12
C LEU A 107 -4.38 4.01 -3.37
N ALA A 108 -3.10 4.27 -3.64
CA ALA A 108 -2.37 3.72 -4.79
C ALA A 108 -3.08 3.95 -6.14
N GLY A 109 -3.99 4.92 -6.19
CA GLY A 109 -4.72 5.30 -7.38
C GLY A 109 -3.86 6.06 -8.37
N ARG A 110 -4.44 6.36 -9.54
CA ARG A 110 -3.80 7.14 -10.59
C ARG A 110 -3.64 8.59 -10.12
N SER A 111 -2.46 9.00 -9.69
CA SER A 111 -2.20 10.38 -9.30
C SER A 111 -0.80 10.83 -9.75
N GLY A 112 -0.74 11.93 -10.50
CA GLY A 112 0.51 12.63 -10.76
C GLY A 112 1.63 11.83 -11.41
N GLY A 113 1.32 10.86 -12.26
CA GLY A 113 2.30 10.05 -12.99
C GLY A 113 2.81 8.80 -12.26
N VAL A 114 2.44 8.59 -10.98
CA VAL A 114 2.83 7.41 -10.22
C VAL A 114 1.60 6.55 -9.98
N VAL A 115 1.51 5.42 -10.69
CA VAL A 115 0.38 4.49 -10.64
C VAL A 115 0.74 3.31 -9.76
N GLY A 116 -0.19 2.93 -8.86
CA GLY A 116 -0.12 1.66 -8.15
C GLY A 116 0.89 1.57 -7.01
N LEU A 117 1.41 2.68 -6.50
CA LEU A 117 2.34 2.66 -5.38
C LEU A 117 1.66 2.95 -4.05
N THR A 118 1.85 2.06 -3.10
CA THR A 118 1.51 2.24 -1.69
C THR A 118 2.72 1.92 -0.81
N ASN A 119 2.85 2.62 0.30
CA ASN A 119 3.83 2.30 1.35
C ASN A 119 3.23 1.46 2.50
N ILE A 120 2.04 0.89 2.29
CA ILE A 120 1.28 0.19 3.33
C ILE A 120 1.32 -1.30 3.06
N CYS A 121 1.72 -2.07 4.06
CA CYS A 121 1.66 -3.52 4.06
C CYS A 121 1.33 -4.05 5.44
N ASP A 122 1.09 -5.34 5.53
CA ASP A 122 0.96 -6.06 6.80
C ASP A 122 2.31 -6.45 7.41
N SER A 123 2.26 -7.13 8.55
CA SER A 123 3.44 -7.62 9.28
C SER A 123 3.78 -9.08 8.98
N ASP A 124 3.28 -9.65 7.88
CA ASP A 124 3.54 -11.04 7.53
C ASP A 124 5.05 -11.33 7.50
N PRO A 125 5.56 -12.25 8.35
CA PRO A 125 6.98 -12.59 8.41
C PRO A 125 7.41 -13.55 7.29
N GLU A 126 6.46 -14.02 6.47
CA GLU A 126 6.74 -15.00 5.43
C GLU A 126 7.72 -14.45 4.40
N VAL A 127 8.70 -15.30 4.04
CA VAL A 127 9.69 -15.01 3.00
C VAL A 127 9.65 -16.11 1.93
N ALA A 128 10.10 -15.76 0.73
CA ALA A 128 10.22 -16.73 -0.36
C ALA A 128 11.38 -17.71 -0.11
N PHE A 129 11.33 -18.83 -0.76
CA PHE A 129 12.47 -19.75 -0.85
C PHE A 129 13.62 -19.12 -1.65
N ASP A 130 13.29 -18.41 -2.75
CA ASP A 130 14.24 -17.74 -3.60
C ASP A 130 14.87 -16.51 -2.93
N ARG A 131 16.15 -16.29 -3.22
CA ARG A 131 16.91 -15.11 -2.79
C ARG A 131 17.01 -14.11 -3.93
N TYR A 132 17.04 -12.84 -3.58
CA TYR A 132 17.39 -11.79 -4.54
C TYR A 132 18.90 -11.78 -4.75
N GLU A 133 19.30 -11.74 -6.01
CA GLU A 133 20.70 -11.57 -6.42
C GLU A 133 20.78 -10.43 -7.42
N TYR A 134 21.60 -9.44 -7.12
CA TYR A 134 21.95 -8.39 -8.05
C TYR A 134 23.12 -8.87 -8.91
N VAL A 135 22.88 -9.06 -10.20
CA VAL A 135 23.87 -9.59 -11.16
C VAL A 135 23.96 -8.63 -12.35
N PRO A 136 24.86 -7.60 -12.29
CA PRO A 136 25.03 -6.62 -13.36
C PRO A 136 25.36 -7.26 -14.71
N GLU A 137 26.11 -8.36 -14.70
CA GLU A 137 26.54 -9.11 -15.89
C GLU A 137 25.35 -9.70 -16.66
N ARG A 138 24.18 -9.80 -16.03
CA ARG A 138 22.92 -10.20 -16.66
C ARG A 138 22.06 -9.02 -17.11
N GLY A 139 22.64 -7.82 -17.21
CA GLY A 139 21.96 -6.62 -17.66
C GLY A 139 21.12 -5.93 -16.59
N MET A 140 21.29 -6.26 -15.31
CA MET A 140 20.64 -5.52 -14.24
C MET A 140 21.25 -4.14 -14.06
N ILE A 141 20.41 -3.11 -13.98
CA ILE A 141 20.84 -1.72 -13.82
C ILE A 141 21.07 -1.37 -12.34
N ALA A 142 21.86 -0.33 -12.08
CA ALA A 142 22.27 0.06 -10.72
C ALA A 142 21.08 0.31 -9.77
N SER A 143 19.96 0.84 -10.27
CA SER A 143 18.74 1.04 -9.47
C SER A 143 18.08 -0.27 -8.98
N GLN A 144 18.54 -1.41 -9.49
CA GLN A 144 18.09 -2.74 -9.05
C GLN A 144 19.01 -3.35 -7.98
N SER A 145 20.07 -2.65 -7.56
CA SER A 145 20.95 -3.08 -6.48
C SER A 145 20.34 -2.79 -5.11
N HIS A 146 19.32 -3.53 -4.72
CA HIS A 146 18.69 -3.40 -3.40
C HIS A 146 19.57 -4.02 -2.34
N THR A 147 20.39 -3.19 -1.68
CA THR A 147 21.40 -3.65 -0.72
C THR A 147 20.79 -4.49 0.40
N GLU A 148 19.62 -4.11 0.91
CA GLU A 148 18.91 -4.84 1.96
C GLU A 148 18.30 -6.18 1.51
N LEU A 149 18.13 -6.36 0.19
CA LEU A 149 17.62 -7.61 -0.38
C LEU A 149 18.71 -8.53 -0.87
N ASN A 150 19.84 -7.99 -1.31
CA ASN A 150 20.89 -8.77 -1.97
C ASN A 150 21.38 -9.92 -1.06
N GLY A 151 21.29 -11.15 -1.57
CA GLY A 151 21.56 -12.37 -0.83
C GLY A 151 20.47 -12.82 0.14
N ASN A 152 19.38 -12.04 0.30
CA ASN A 152 18.28 -12.33 1.21
C ASN A 152 17.04 -12.88 0.49
N PRO A 153 16.21 -13.70 1.16
CA PRO A 153 14.93 -14.12 0.63
C PRO A 153 14.02 -12.93 0.36
N TYR A 154 13.18 -13.03 -0.68
CA TYR A 154 12.16 -12.02 -0.93
C TYR A 154 11.12 -11.99 0.19
N PRO A 155 10.85 -10.82 0.82
CA PRO A 155 9.76 -10.71 1.78
C PRO A 155 8.39 -10.81 1.06
N LEU A 156 7.48 -11.59 1.63
CA LEU A 156 6.15 -11.86 1.06
C LEU A 156 5.04 -11.16 1.84
N LYS A 157 5.27 -9.90 2.23
CA LYS A 157 4.26 -9.06 2.88
C LYS A 157 3.06 -8.82 1.98
N ASN A 158 1.87 -8.72 2.57
CA ASN A 158 0.65 -8.42 1.84
C ASN A 158 0.52 -6.89 1.73
N TRP A 159 0.85 -6.35 0.56
CA TRP A 159 0.71 -4.92 0.26
C TRP A 159 -0.76 -4.54 0.10
N ALA A 160 -1.11 -3.31 0.51
CA ALA A 160 -2.46 -2.83 0.39
C ALA A 160 -2.88 -2.69 -1.09
N CYS A 161 -4.09 -3.17 -1.38
CA CYS A 161 -4.69 -3.01 -2.70
C CYS A 161 -5.01 -1.54 -3.00
N ALA A 162 -4.98 -1.19 -4.28
CA ALA A 162 -5.49 0.09 -4.74
C ALA A 162 -6.98 0.24 -4.39
N PHE A 163 -7.35 1.46 -4.04
CA PHE A 163 -8.72 1.81 -3.66
C PHE A 163 -9.10 3.18 -4.19
N SER A 164 -10.37 3.33 -4.55
CA SER A 164 -11.02 4.63 -4.74
C SER A 164 -12.48 4.54 -4.31
N GLY A 165 -12.93 5.52 -3.55
CA GLY A 165 -14.31 5.56 -3.06
C GLY A 165 -14.63 6.84 -2.29
N PRO A 166 -15.91 7.06 -1.96
CA PRO A 166 -16.33 8.22 -1.18
C PRO A 166 -15.83 8.14 0.26
N ILE A 167 -15.74 9.31 0.90
CA ILE A 167 -15.62 9.35 2.35
C ILE A 167 -16.97 8.95 2.94
N GLY A 168 -16.98 7.97 3.84
CA GLY A 168 -18.18 7.28 4.31
C GLY A 168 -18.36 5.88 3.71
N TYR A 169 -17.40 5.44 2.88
CA TYR A 169 -17.38 4.06 2.37
C TYR A 169 -17.29 3.04 3.51
N THR A 170 -18.09 1.99 3.41
CA THR A 170 -17.94 0.77 4.21
C THR A 170 -18.25 -0.46 3.33
N GLU A 171 -17.43 -1.52 3.46
CA GLU A 171 -17.55 -2.74 2.68
C GLU A 171 -18.82 -3.54 3.04
N PHE A 172 -19.34 -3.33 4.24
CA PHE A 172 -20.44 -4.12 4.80
C PHE A 172 -21.74 -3.33 4.96
N ALA A 173 -21.92 -2.23 4.22
CA ALA A 173 -23.13 -1.42 4.23
C ALA A 173 -24.19 -1.96 3.26
#